data_da1a162406c70c77d0ffe7a3e318db63
#
_entry.id   da1a162406c70c77d0ffe7a3e318db63
#
_cell.length_a   1.000
_cell.length_b   1.000
_cell.length_c   1.000
_cell.angle_alpha   90.00
_cell.angle_beta   90.00
_cell.angle_gamma   90.00
#
_symmetry.space_group_name_H-M   'P 1'
#
loop_
_entity.id
_entity.type
_entity.pdbx_description
1 polymer ?
#
loop_
_entity_poly.entity_id
_entity_poly.type
_entity_poly.pdbx_seq_one_letter_code
_entity_poly.pdbx_strand_id
1 'polypeptide(L)'
;QTEAMTMADRIVVMKEGRIQQVGTPHELYFHPANVFVAGFIGEPPMNFVRGTVSGGCLFFGQNRLNLAPVLGSRTAAYEGKPLVFGFRPESVQLGEQENAYLLSCTVELTEMLGDNTNVYIRSDSSQAIVKVDPHHTPEMDSQLLFSIPYEQVSLFDGETECAIPAEPIQ
;
A
#
# COMPACT_ATOMS: atom_id res chain seq x y z
N GLN A 1 -16.12 -11.24 3.25
CA GLN A 1 -15.64 -10.09 4.03
C GLN A 1 -16.47 -8.82 3.81
N THR A 2 -17.05 -8.63 2.63
CA THR A 2 -17.84 -7.43 2.29
C THR A 2 -19.04 -7.27 3.25
N GLU A 3 -19.76 -8.35 3.55
CA GLU A 3 -20.87 -8.33 4.51
C GLU A 3 -20.40 -7.97 5.91
N ALA A 4 -19.27 -8.56 6.38
CA ALA A 4 -18.69 -8.22 7.67
C ALA A 4 -18.29 -6.75 7.77
N MET A 5 -17.67 -6.21 6.72
CA MET A 5 -17.22 -4.81 6.67
C MET A 5 -18.39 -3.80 6.67
N THR A 6 -19.56 -4.19 6.17
CA THR A 6 -20.72 -3.29 6.06
C THR A 6 -21.70 -3.40 7.25
N MET A 7 -21.77 -4.54 7.92
CA MET A 7 -22.81 -4.84 8.92
C MET A 7 -22.29 -4.99 10.35
N ALA A 8 -21.00 -5.21 10.55
CA ALA A 8 -20.44 -5.46 11.86
C ALA A 8 -19.95 -4.18 12.54
N ASP A 9 -20.22 -4.04 13.84
CA ASP A 9 -19.60 -3.01 14.68
C ASP A 9 -18.13 -3.33 14.97
N ARG A 10 -17.84 -4.63 15.12
CA ARG A 10 -16.47 -5.14 15.36
C ARG A 10 -16.24 -6.44 14.58
N ILE A 11 -15.03 -6.59 14.08
CA ILE A 11 -14.58 -7.74 13.31
C ILE A 11 -13.37 -8.36 14.00
N VAL A 12 -13.32 -9.70 14.01
CA VAL A 12 -12.15 -10.47 14.42
C VAL A 12 -11.53 -11.11 13.18
N VAL A 13 -10.30 -10.73 12.87
CA VAL A 13 -9.53 -11.36 11.78
C VAL A 13 -8.68 -12.47 12.38
N MET A 14 -8.82 -13.68 11.84
CA MET A 14 -8.10 -14.87 12.29
C MET A 14 -7.26 -15.48 11.16
N LYS A 15 -6.13 -16.05 11.53
CA LYS A 15 -5.27 -16.86 10.66
C LYS A 15 -4.83 -18.11 11.43
N GLU A 16 -5.07 -19.29 10.86
CA GLU A 16 -4.64 -20.57 11.43
C GLU A 16 -5.02 -20.73 12.94
N GLY A 17 -6.26 -20.35 13.28
CA GLY A 17 -6.78 -20.44 14.64
C GLY A 17 -6.27 -19.35 15.61
N ARG A 18 -5.47 -18.40 15.14
CA ARG A 18 -4.94 -17.28 15.96
C ARG A 18 -5.57 -15.97 15.55
N ILE A 19 -5.96 -15.17 16.53
CA ILE A 19 -6.46 -13.81 16.32
C ILE A 19 -5.30 -12.93 15.86
N GLN A 20 -5.49 -12.25 14.72
CA GLN A 20 -4.54 -11.30 14.16
C GLN A 20 -4.85 -9.87 14.57
N GLN A 21 -6.13 -9.51 14.53
CA GLN A 21 -6.61 -8.20 14.96
C GLN A 21 -8.09 -8.26 15.30
N VAL A 22 -8.50 -7.45 16.27
CA VAL A 22 -9.90 -7.17 16.61
C VAL A 22 -10.11 -5.67 16.53
N GLY A 23 -11.10 -5.22 15.78
CA GLY A 23 -11.37 -3.79 15.65
C GLY A 23 -12.62 -3.49 14.85
N THR A 24 -12.92 -2.22 14.68
CA THR A 24 -13.96 -1.74 13.77
C THR A 24 -13.54 -1.96 12.31
N PRO A 25 -14.48 -2.00 11.36
CA PRO A 25 -14.14 -2.05 9.93
C PRO A 25 -13.12 -0.99 9.52
N HIS A 26 -13.29 0.23 10.01
CA HIS A 26 -12.38 1.36 9.74
C HIS A 26 -10.96 1.10 10.27
N GLU A 27 -10.82 0.62 11.50
CA GLU A 27 -9.50 0.30 12.08
C GLU A 27 -8.78 -0.80 11.30
N LEU A 28 -9.50 -1.87 10.92
CA LEU A 28 -8.92 -2.97 10.15
C LEU A 28 -8.45 -2.54 8.76
N TYR A 29 -9.17 -1.60 8.15
CA TYR A 29 -8.88 -1.12 6.81
C TYR A 29 -7.73 -0.10 6.78
N PHE A 30 -7.78 0.91 7.66
CA PHE A 30 -6.81 2.01 7.67
C PHE A 30 -5.62 1.79 8.60
N HIS A 31 -5.77 0.93 9.63
CA HIS A 31 -4.74 0.64 10.62
C HIS A 31 -4.54 -0.86 10.83
N PRO A 32 -4.24 -1.63 9.75
CA PRO A 32 -4.02 -3.07 9.88
C PRO A 32 -2.79 -3.35 10.75
N ALA A 33 -2.91 -4.31 11.67
CA ALA A 33 -1.85 -4.65 12.62
C ALA A 33 -0.65 -5.35 11.97
N ASN A 34 -0.85 -6.00 10.82
CA ASN A 34 0.20 -6.71 10.10
C ASN A 34 -0.13 -6.86 8.61
N VAL A 35 0.84 -7.39 7.86
CA VAL A 35 0.72 -7.64 6.41
C VAL A 35 -0.47 -8.56 6.10
N PHE A 36 -0.72 -9.59 6.95
CA PHE A 36 -1.84 -10.51 6.72
C PHE A 36 -3.18 -9.78 6.76
N VAL A 37 -3.45 -8.99 7.78
CA VAL A 37 -4.70 -8.22 7.90
C VAL A 37 -4.84 -7.24 6.75
N ALA A 38 -3.77 -6.52 6.42
CA ALA A 38 -3.74 -5.55 5.31
C ALA A 38 -4.05 -6.18 3.95
N GLY A 39 -3.52 -7.38 3.71
CA GLY A 39 -3.73 -8.14 2.48
C GLY A 39 -5.05 -8.93 2.45
N PHE A 40 -5.65 -9.18 3.62
CA PHE A 40 -6.93 -9.89 3.71
C PHE A 40 -8.12 -8.95 3.58
N ILE A 41 -8.01 -7.74 4.12
CA ILE A 41 -9.09 -6.74 4.14
C ILE A 41 -8.97 -5.82 2.91
N GLY A 42 -10.03 -5.77 2.12
CA GLY A 42 -10.15 -4.94 0.92
C GLY A 42 -10.21 -5.74 -0.38
N GLU A 43 -10.85 -5.16 -1.40
CA GLU A 43 -10.96 -5.77 -2.73
C GLU A 43 -10.82 -4.70 -3.83
N PRO A 44 -9.74 -4.73 -4.60
CA PRO A 44 -8.54 -5.56 -4.40
C PRO A 44 -7.85 -5.35 -3.06
N PRO A 45 -6.99 -6.30 -2.61
CA PRO A 45 -6.24 -6.14 -1.37
C PRO A 45 -5.19 -5.03 -1.46
N MET A 46 -4.56 -4.70 -0.33
CA MET A 46 -3.42 -3.77 -0.28
C MET A 46 -2.27 -4.32 -1.15
N ASN A 47 -1.65 -3.42 -1.91
CA ASN A 47 -0.42 -3.73 -2.64
C ASN A 47 0.78 -3.69 -1.68
N PHE A 48 1.75 -4.58 -1.90
CA PHE A 48 2.97 -4.65 -1.11
C PHE A 48 4.21 -4.63 -1.98
N VAL A 49 5.18 -3.83 -1.54
CA VAL A 49 6.53 -3.81 -2.09
C VAL A 49 7.51 -4.11 -0.97
N ARG A 50 8.37 -5.09 -1.18
CA ARG A 50 9.40 -5.48 -0.21
C ARG A 50 10.75 -4.93 -0.62
N GLY A 51 11.47 -4.33 0.32
CA GLY A 51 12.78 -3.75 0.07
C GLY A 51 13.65 -3.72 1.31
N THR A 52 14.84 -3.15 1.16
CA THR A 52 15.80 -2.97 2.24
C THR A 52 16.08 -1.49 2.43
N VAL A 53 16.20 -1.07 3.68
CA VAL A 53 16.51 0.32 4.03
C VAL A 53 18.00 0.57 3.97
N SER A 54 18.39 1.62 3.27
CA SER A 54 19.77 2.12 3.25
C SER A 54 19.76 3.64 3.09
N GLY A 55 20.56 4.34 3.92
CA GLY A 55 20.65 5.79 3.90
C GLY A 55 19.29 6.49 4.08
N GLY A 56 18.41 5.91 4.89
CA GLY A 56 17.07 6.45 5.14
C GLY A 56 16.06 6.24 4.01
N CYS A 57 16.40 5.46 3.00
CA CYS A 57 15.54 5.15 1.88
C CYS A 57 15.25 3.66 1.80
N LEU A 58 14.05 3.31 1.35
CA LEU A 58 13.69 1.95 0.98
C LEU A 58 14.09 1.71 -0.48
N PHE A 59 14.87 0.67 -0.72
CA PHE A 59 15.26 0.23 -2.06
C PHE A 59 14.53 -1.06 -2.44
N PHE A 60 13.91 -1.06 -3.61
CA PHE A 60 13.29 -2.24 -4.21
C PHE A 60 13.44 -2.18 -5.73
N GLY A 61 14.04 -3.22 -6.32
CA GLY A 61 14.43 -3.18 -7.73
C GLY A 61 15.33 -1.97 -7.99
N GLN A 62 14.96 -1.15 -8.96
CA GLN A 62 15.65 0.12 -9.29
C GLN A 62 15.01 1.34 -8.61
N ASN A 63 13.97 1.14 -7.80
CA ASN A 63 13.25 2.22 -7.15
C ASN A 63 13.84 2.57 -5.78
N ARG A 64 13.67 3.85 -5.41
CA ARG A 64 14.13 4.39 -4.13
C ARG A 64 13.06 5.31 -3.54
N LEU A 65 12.61 5.02 -2.33
CA LEU A 65 11.64 5.84 -1.61
C LEU A 65 12.26 6.41 -0.33
N ASN A 66 12.26 7.73 -0.19
CA ASN A 66 12.70 8.38 1.04
C ASN A 66 11.68 8.13 2.16
N LEU A 67 12.11 7.52 3.27
CA LEU A 67 11.24 7.17 4.39
C LEU A 67 11.01 8.30 5.39
N ALA A 68 11.79 9.38 5.32
CA ALA A 68 11.67 10.49 6.27
C ALA A 68 10.27 11.12 6.34
N PRO A 69 9.49 11.26 5.24
CA PRO A 69 8.13 11.78 5.32
C PRO A 69 7.17 10.91 6.16
N VAL A 70 7.44 9.61 6.29
CA VAL A 70 6.57 8.66 7.00
C VAL A 70 7.12 8.27 8.38
N LEU A 71 8.44 8.12 8.51
CA LEU A 71 9.10 7.65 9.73
C LEU A 71 9.80 8.75 10.52
N GLY A 72 10.03 9.92 9.93
CA GLY A 72 10.75 11.01 10.60
C GLY A 72 12.10 10.57 11.15
N SER A 73 12.36 10.90 12.39
CA SER A 73 13.61 10.56 13.11
C SER A 73 13.81 9.05 13.32
N ARG A 74 12.75 8.24 13.26
CA ARG A 74 12.81 6.78 13.47
C ARG A 74 13.42 6.03 12.28
N THR A 75 13.63 6.68 11.15
CA THR A 75 14.20 6.04 9.95
C THR A 75 15.53 5.34 10.24
N ALA A 76 16.38 5.93 11.09
CA ALA A 76 17.68 5.37 11.45
C ALA A 76 17.58 3.99 12.15
N ALA A 77 16.49 3.72 12.86
CA ALA A 77 16.27 2.43 13.54
C ALA A 77 16.07 1.26 12.59
N TYR A 78 15.78 1.55 11.32
CA TYR A 78 15.51 0.56 10.28
C TYR A 78 16.67 0.39 9.29
N GLU A 79 17.79 1.10 9.48
CA GLU A 79 18.96 0.99 8.60
C GLU A 79 19.42 -0.47 8.45
N GLY A 80 19.58 -0.92 7.20
CA GLY A 80 19.96 -2.28 6.85
C GLY A 80 18.85 -3.33 7.01
N LYS A 81 17.65 -2.95 7.46
CA LYS A 81 16.55 -3.88 7.71
C LYS A 81 15.61 -4.01 6.52
N PRO A 82 14.97 -5.19 6.34
CA PRO A 82 13.89 -5.34 5.39
C PRO A 82 12.63 -4.63 5.88
N LEU A 83 11.95 -3.92 4.98
CA LEU A 83 10.64 -3.33 5.21
C LEU A 83 9.66 -3.74 4.10
N VAL A 84 8.37 -3.72 4.46
CA VAL A 84 7.27 -3.84 3.53
C VAL A 84 6.56 -2.49 3.43
N PHE A 85 6.49 -1.97 2.23
CA PHE A 85 5.75 -0.75 1.89
C PHE A 85 4.40 -1.15 1.32
N GLY A 86 3.31 -0.70 1.93
CA GLY A 86 1.95 -1.02 1.53
C GLY A 86 1.17 0.21 1.10
N PHE A 87 0.32 0.07 0.09
CA PHE A 87 -0.63 1.09 -0.33
C PHE A 87 -1.91 0.47 -0.89
N ARG A 88 -3.03 1.12 -0.65
CA ARG A 88 -4.33 0.68 -1.16
C ARG A 88 -4.46 1.02 -2.65
N PRO A 89 -5.16 0.19 -3.45
CA PRO A 89 -5.40 0.47 -4.86
C PRO A 89 -6.02 1.83 -5.15
N GLU A 90 -6.92 2.28 -4.31
CA GLU A 90 -7.63 3.57 -4.41
C GLU A 90 -6.83 4.77 -3.85
N SER A 91 -5.71 4.54 -3.17
CA SER A 91 -4.84 5.61 -2.66
C SER A 91 -4.06 6.35 -3.75
N VAL A 92 -4.05 5.79 -4.95
CA VAL A 92 -3.25 6.27 -6.07
C VAL A 92 -3.90 7.46 -6.75
N GLN A 93 -3.08 8.45 -7.07
CA GLN A 93 -3.45 9.61 -7.88
C GLN A 93 -2.60 9.65 -9.14
N LEU A 94 -3.21 9.84 -10.31
CA LEU A 94 -2.48 9.92 -11.57
C LEU A 94 -1.63 11.20 -11.64
N GLY A 95 -0.42 11.07 -12.17
CA GLY A 95 0.54 12.15 -12.29
C GLY A 95 1.28 12.47 -10.99
N GLU A 96 2.00 13.57 -10.99
CA GLU A 96 2.79 14.07 -9.86
C GLU A 96 1.92 14.89 -8.91
N GLN A 97 2.01 14.59 -7.61
CA GLN A 97 1.32 15.30 -6.53
C GLN A 97 2.31 15.72 -5.45
N GLU A 98 2.00 16.82 -4.75
CA GLU A 98 2.74 17.24 -3.57
C GLU A 98 2.53 16.28 -2.39
N ASN A 99 3.53 16.16 -1.51
CA ASN A 99 3.48 15.31 -0.32
C ASN A 99 3.14 13.84 -0.62
N ALA A 100 3.68 13.32 -1.70
CA ALA A 100 3.43 11.97 -2.19
C ALA A 100 4.71 11.32 -2.73
N TYR A 101 4.71 9.99 -2.73
CA TYR A 101 5.70 9.21 -3.47
C TYR A 101 5.30 9.16 -4.94
N LEU A 102 6.24 9.50 -5.81
CA LEU A 102 6.06 9.41 -7.26
C LEU A 102 6.65 8.11 -7.78
N LEU A 103 5.86 7.34 -8.49
CA LEU A 103 6.24 6.06 -9.06
C LEU A 103 5.90 6.00 -10.54
N SER A 104 6.74 5.25 -11.28
CA SER A 104 6.53 4.98 -12.70
C SER A 104 6.42 3.47 -12.92
N CYS A 105 5.50 3.07 -13.77
CA CYS A 105 5.23 1.66 -14.09
C CYS A 105 4.73 1.49 -15.51
N THR A 106 4.66 0.24 -15.96
CA THR A 106 4.01 -0.14 -17.22
C THR A 106 2.63 -0.70 -16.95
N VAL A 107 1.64 -0.28 -17.72
CA VAL A 107 0.28 -0.81 -17.66
C VAL A 107 0.24 -2.16 -18.38
N GLU A 108 -0.15 -3.22 -17.67
CA GLU A 108 -0.27 -4.58 -18.26
C GLU A 108 -1.68 -4.91 -18.72
N LEU A 109 -2.68 -4.51 -17.95
CA LEU A 109 -4.08 -4.82 -18.19
C LEU A 109 -4.97 -3.76 -17.53
N THR A 110 -6.12 -3.50 -18.14
CA THR A 110 -7.17 -2.66 -17.53
C THR A 110 -8.49 -3.43 -17.49
N GLU A 111 -9.21 -3.31 -16.39
CA GLU A 111 -10.48 -3.96 -16.13
C GLU A 111 -11.50 -2.93 -15.65
N MET A 112 -12.43 -2.55 -16.54
CA MET A 112 -13.48 -1.58 -16.20
C MET A 112 -14.59 -2.26 -15.41
N LEU A 113 -14.86 -1.76 -14.20
CA LEU A 113 -15.86 -2.31 -13.29
C LEU A 113 -17.12 -1.43 -13.16
N GLY A 114 -17.21 -0.39 -13.96
CA GLY A 114 -18.34 0.53 -14.00
C GLY A 114 -18.01 1.86 -13.34
N ASP A 115 -17.96 1.90 -12.03
CA ASP A 115 -17.65 3.09 -11.23
C ASP A 115 -16.13 3.37 -11.09
N ASN A 116 -15.32 2.36 -11.35
CA ASN A 116 -13.86 2.46 -11.35
C ASN A 116 -13.24 1.49 -12.37
N THR A 117 -11.96 1.67 -12.65
CA THR A 117 -11.15 0.76 -13.46
C THR A 117 -9.98 0.26 -12.62
N ASN A 118 -9.85 -1.07 -12.52
CA ASN A 118 -8.64 -1.70 -12.02
C ASN A 118 -7.57 -1.68 -13.11
N VAL A 119 -6.43 -1.13 -12.79
CA VAL A 119 -5.26 -1.10 -13.67
C VAL A 119 -4.17 -1.96 -13.07
N TYR A 120 -3.82 -3.03 -13.77
CA TYR A 120 -2.73 -3.93 -13.40
C TYR A 120 -1.45 -3.35 -13.94
N ILE A 121 -0.52 -3.08 -13.04
CA ILE A 121 0.74 -2.39 -13.33
C ILE A 121 1.93 -3.23 -12.93
N ARG A 122 3.04 -3.01 -13.63
CA ARG A 122 4.34 -3.62 -13.32
C ARG A 122 5.43 -2.56 -13.23
N SER A 123 6.22 -2.65 -12.17
CA SER A 123 7.47 -1.91 -12.01
C SER A 123 8.58 -2.91 -11.67
N ASP A 124 9.56 -3.04 -12.53
CA ASP A 124 10.61 -4.08 -12.46
C ASP A 124 10.00 -5.49 -12.31
N SER A 125 10.20 -6.13 -11.16
CA SER A 125 9.65 -7.46 -10.85
C SER A 125 8.39 -7.42 -9.98
N SER A 126 7.91 -6.22 -9.63
CA SER A 126 6.75 -6.05 -8.74
C SER A 126 5.50 -5.74 -9.56
N GLN A 127 4.41 -6.43 -9.22
CA GLN A 127 3.09 -6.17 -9.78
C GLN A 127 2.19 -5.54 -8.72
N ALA A 128 1.29 -4.68 -9.15
CA ALA A 128 0.30 -4.04 -8.29
C ALA A 128 -1.00 -3.81 -9.06
N ILE A 129 -2.08 -3.55 -8.31
CA ILE A 129 -3.37 -3.15 -8.87
C ILE A 129 -3.67 -1.76 -8.32
N VAL A 130 -3.95 -0.81 -9.20
CA VAL A 130 -4.39 0.54 -8.82
C VAL A 130 -5.79 0.80 -9.36
N LYS A 131 -6.58 1.58 -8.64
CA LYS A 131 -7.91 2.00 -9.07
C LYS A 131 -7.84 3.41 -9.61
N VAL A 132 -8.41 3.61 -10.80
CA VAL A 132 -8.50 4.91 -11.43
C VAL A 132 -9.94 5.21 -11.85
N ASP A 133 -10.23 6.49 -12.07
CA ASP A 133 -11.49 6.91 -12.66
C ASP A 133 -11.63 6.30 -14.07
N PRO A 134 -12.81 5.74 -14.43
CA PRO A 134 -13.03 5.12 -15.74
C PRO A 134 -12.80 6.08 -16.92
N HIS A 135 -13.00 7.37 -16.71
CA HIS A 135 -12.75 8.39 -17.74
C HIS A 135 -11.26 8.69 -17.98
N HIS A 136 -10.39 8.22 -17.09
CA HIS A 136 -8.95 8.39 -17.14
C HIS A 136 -8.20 7.07 -17.22
N THR A 137 -8.81 6.05 -17.80
CA THR A 137 -8.20 4.72 -17.95
C THR A 137 -6.99 4.80 -18.89
N PRO A 138 -5.77 4.43 -18.41
CA PRO A 138 -4.59 4.43 -19.26
C PRO A 138 -4.63 3.29 -20.29
N GLU A 139 -3.91 3.48 -21.40
CA GLU A 139 -3.76 2.45 -22.42
C GLU A 139 -2.82 1.33 -21.97
N MET A 140 -3.09 0.11 -22.45
CA MET A 140 -2.19 -1.03 -22.26
C MET A 140 -0.80 -0.74 -22.86
N ASP A 141 0.23 -1.29 -22.23
CA ASP A 141 1.64 -1.12 -22.59
C ASP A 141 2.16 0.33 -22.49
N SER A 142 1.32 1.27 -22.03
CA SER A 142 1.75 2.65 -21.78
C SER A 142 2.52 2.77 -20.47
N GLN A 143 3.35 3.82 -20.36
CA GLN A 143 3.97 4.23 -19.10
C GLN A 143 2.96 5.03 -18.29
N LEU A 144 2.77 4.63 -17.05
CA LEU A 144 1.91 5.31 -16.07
C LEU A 144 2.77 5.95 -14.99
N LEU A 145 2.57 7.24 -14.78
CA LEU A 145 3.13 7.98 -13.65
C LEU A 145 2.01 8.20 -12.63
N PHE A 146 2.25 7.83 -11.39
CA PHE A 146 1.27 7.99 -10.33
C PHE A 146 1.93 8.35 -8.99
N SER A 147 1.15 8.95 -8.13
CA SER A 147 1.56 9.37 -6.80
C SER A 147 0.77 8.65 -5.71
N ILE A 148 1.44 8.38 -4.59
CA ILE A 148 0.83 7.83 -3.39
C ILE A 148 1.06 8.82 -2.25
N PRO A 149 0.02 9.48 -1.71
CA PRO A 149 0.17 10.40 -0.59
C PRO A 149 0.86 9.75 0.61
N TYR A 150 1.77 10.46 1.26
CA TYR A 150 2.54 9.93 2.41
C TYR A 150 1.63 9.42 3.52
N GLU A 151 0.52 10.10 3.77
CA GLU A 151 -0.46 9.74 4.80
C GLU A 151 -1.25 8.45 4.50
N GLN A 152 -1.23 7.98 3.24
CA GLN A 152 -1.94 6.77 2.80
C GLN A 152 -1.02 5.57 2.64
N VAL A 153 0.22 5.70 3.05
CA VAL A 153 1.20 4.61 3.04
C VAL A 153 1.15 3.85 4.36
N SER A 154 1.22 2.54 4.28
CA SER A 154 1.43 1.65 5.41
C SER A 154 2.83 1.04 5.35
N LEU A 155 3.53 1.03 6.49
CA LEU A 155 4.83 0.37 6.61
C LEU A 155 4.73 -0.80 7.57
N PHE A 156 5.42 -1.89 7.23
CA PHE A 156 5.50 -3.07 8.07
C PHE A 156 6.97 -3.51 8.19
N ASP A 157 7.33 -4.04 9.35
CA ASP A 157 8.61 -4.70 9.54
C ASP A 157 8.71 -5.90 8.60
N GLY A 158 9.83 -6.03 7.87
CA GLY A 158 9.99 -7.08 6.87
C GLY A 158 10.21 -8.48 7.46
N GLU A 159 10.62 -8.57 8.73
CA GLU A 159 10.85 -9.84 9.43
C GLU A 159 9.61 -10.30 10.19
N THR A 160 9.03 -9.41 11.00
CA THR A 160 7.87 -9.73 11.84
C THR A 160 6.53 -9.57 11.14
N GLU A 161 6.52 -8.81 10.03
CA GLU A 161 5.33 -8.37 9.28
C GLU A 161 4.35 -7.50 10.10
N CYS A 162 4.75 -7.05 11.29
CA CYS A 162 3.97 -6.14 12.12
C CYS A 162 3.99 -4.72 11.58
N ALA A 163 2.88 -4.01 11.75
CA ALA A 163 2.77 -2.60 11.36
C ALA A 163 3.77 -1.73 12.12
N ILE A 164 4.35 -0.78 11.39
CA ILE A 164 5.17 0.31 11.92
C ILE A 164 4.30 1.56 11.89
N PRO A 165 3.89 2.11 13.04
CA PRO A 165 3.07 3.32 13.07
C PRO A 165 3.79 4.50 12.38
N ALA A 166 3.08 5.26 11.55
CA ALA A 166 3.60 6.51 11.00
C ALA A 166 3.83 7.55 12.12
N GLU A 167 4.82 8.43 11.97
CA GLU A 167 4.89 9.63 12.81
C GLU A 167 3.80 10.60 12.36
N PRO A 168 3.13 11.29 13.31
CA PRO A 168 2.22 12.39 12.94
C PRO A 168 3.01 13.44 12.15
N ILE A 169 2.50 13.82 10.99
CA ILE A 169 3.04 14.93 10.22
C ILE A 169 2.78 16.19 11.05
N GLN A 170 3.85 16.87 11.49
CA GLN A 170 3.78 18.13 12.23
C GLN A 170 3.48 19.29 11.27
#